data_a675f55efa39651cee91d955fcc7ffc3
#
_entry.id   a675f55efa39651cee91d955fcc7ffc3
#
_cell.length_a   1.000
_cell.length_b   1.000
_cell.length_c   1.000
_cell.angle_alpha   90.00
_cell.angle_beta   90.00
_cell.angle_gamma   90.00
#
_symmetry.space_group_name_H-M   'P 1'
#
loop_
_entity.id
_entity.type
_entity.pdbx_description
1 polymer ?
#
loop_
_entity_poly.entity_id
_entity_poly.type
_entity_poly.pdbx_seq_one_letter_code
_entity_poly.pdbx_strand_id
1 'polypeptide(L)'
;LGNHNKSFGLSEMGNRCVTCGNEEYLTRHHVVPYCYRRYFPMELKSHNFHDVLSLCANCHDSYERKADDLKNKLGETYNIPLNGEICDDSKEMITYVKISIALLNPDINIPKVKVNLMKKKIKDYFGIKRLDKRRLEKISKIQTHVIKKTHGEVVMSKVDNIQTFIEMWRSHFLEHNDCKHLPKDWSVKTNIRITHE
;
A
#
# COMPACT_ATOMS: atom_id res chain seq x y z
N LEU A 1 -34.10 -18.69 -29.28
CA LEU A 1 -32.64 -18.68 -29.10
C LEU A 1 -32.31 -17.49 -28.21
N GLY A 2 -32.39 -17.67 -26.89
CA GLY A 2 -32.21 -16.64 -25.92
C GLY A 2 -30.73 -16.58 -25.45
N ASN A 3 -30.10 -15.45 -25.69
CA ASN A 3 -28.81 -15.13 -25.11
C ASN A 3 -29.01 -14.72 -23.65
N HIS A 4 -28.88 -15.65 -22.73
CA HIS A 4 -28.73 -15.35 -21.30
C HIS A 4 -27.24 -15.26 -20.93
N ASN A 5 -26.56 -14.18 -21.35
CA ASN A 5 -25.38 -13.70 -20.66
C ASN A 5 -25.83 -12.74 -19.57
N LYS A 6 -26.32 -13.25 -18.45
CA LYS A 6 -26.38 -12.49 -17.20
C LYS A 6 -24.93 -12.38 -16.70
N SER A 7 -24.28 -11.26 -17.01
CA SER A 7 -23.04 -10.85 -16.36
C SER A 7 -23.32 -10.66 -14.87
N PHE A 8 -22.86 -11.60 -14.09
CA PHE A 8 -22.93 -11.55 -12.63
C PHE A 8 -22.25 -10.28 -12.11
N GLY A 9 -23.02 -9.41 -11.44
CA GLY A 9 -22.48 -8.43 -10.50
C GLY A 9 -21.89 -7.14 -11.07
N LEU A 10 -22.02 -6.86 -12.35
CA LEU A 10 -21.80 -5.52 -12.89
C LEU A 10 -23.08 -4.72 -12.62
N SER A 11 -23.11 -3.96 -11.51
CA SER A 11 -23.93 -2.75 -11.51
C SER A 11 -23.52 -1.97 -12.77
N GLU A 12 -24.49 -1.58 -13.60
CA GLU A 12 -24.22 -0.72 -14.75
C GLU A 12 -23.47 0.51 -14.22
N MET A 13 -22.16 0.52 -14.45
CA MET A 13 -21.36 1.69 -14.13
C MET A 13 -21.85 2.78 -15.07
N GLY A 14 -22.67 3.69 -14.55
CA GLY A 14 -23.11 4.82 -15.31
C GLY A 14 -21.90 5.54 -15.89
N ASN A 15 -21.94 5.92 -17.16
CA ASN A 15 -20.89 6.71 -17.82
C ASN A 15 -20.86 8.15 -17.28
N ARG A 16 -20.93 8.28 -15.94
CA ARG A 16 -20.90 9.59 -15.26
C ARG A 16 -20.25 9.47 -13.88
N CYS A 17 -19.69 10.58 -13.43
CA CYS A 17 -19.17 10.73 -12.08
C CYS A 17 -20.30 10.57 -11.03
N VAL A 18 -20.14 9.64 -10.08
CA VAL A 18 -21.17 9.39 -9.06
C VAL A 18 -21.42 10.59 -8.14
N THR A 19 -20.46 11.51 -8.04
CA THR A 19 -20.55 12.72 -7.22
C THR A 19 -21.21 13.86 -7.99
N CYS A 20 -20.62 14.36 -9.07
CA CYS A 20 -21.06 15.58 -9.76
C CYS A 20 -21.82 15.34 -11.06
N GLY A 21 -21.90 14.09 -11.56
CA GLY A 21 -22.59 13.75 -12.80
C GLY A 21 -21.80 14.05 -14.10
N ASN A 22 -20.57 14.58 -14.02
CA ASN A 22 -19.75 14.81 -15.21
C ASN A 22 -19.47 13.48 -15.92
N GLU A 23 -19.54 13.51 -17.27
CA GLU A 23 -19.34 12.34 -18.12
C GLU A 23 -17.95 12.31 -18.79
N GLU A 24 -17.14 13.34 -18.58
CA GLU A 24 -15.80 13.46 -19.16
C GLU A 24 -14.70 13.11 -18.16
N TYR A 25 -13.59 12.58 -18.67
CA TYR A 25 -12.37 12.23 -17.90
C TYR A 25 -12.66 11.34 -16.70
N LEU A 26 -13.49 10.34 -16.90
CA LEU A 26 -13.87 9.40 -15.86
C LEU A 26 -12.73 8.44 -15.53
N THR A 27 -12.54 8.21 -14.25
CA THR A 27 -11.59 7.27 -13.69
C THR A 27 -12.33 6.23 -12.85
N ARG A 28 -11.77 5.03 -12.73
CA ARG A 28 -12.28 3.99 -11.84
C ARG A 28 -11.69 4.20 -10.46
N HIS A 29 -12.53 4.55 -9.51
CA HIS A 29 -12.17 4.68 -8.10
C HIS A 29 -12.56 3.43 -7.33
N HIS A 30 -11.63 2.88 -6.58
CA HIS A 30 -11.90 1.80 -5.65
C HIS A 30 -12.17 2.37 -4.26
N VAL A 31 -13.37 2.20 -3.74
CA VAL A 31 -13.78 2.74 -2.43
C VAL A 31 -12.85 2.28 -1.32
N VAL A 32 -12.49 1.01 -1.28
CA VAL A 32 -11.42 0.53 -0.39
C VAL A 32 -10.07 0.63 -1.10
N PRO A 33 -9.07 1.35 -0.55
CA PRO A 33 -7.77 1.52 -1.17
C PRO A 33 -7.04 0.21 -1.45
N TYR A 34 -6.27 0.19 -2.55
CA TYR A 34 -5.52 -0.99 -2.98
C TYR A 34 -4.55 -1.52 -1.91
N CYS A 35 -3.94 -0.63 -1.12
CA CYS A 35 -3.00 -1.01 -0.06
C CYS A 35 -3.62 -1.99 0.96
N TYR A 36 -4.94 -1.99 1.15
CA TYR A 36 -5.67 -2.92 2.01
C TYR A 36 -6.23 -4.10 1.22
N ARG A 37 -6.87 -3.84 0.05
CA ARG A 37 -7.51 -4.89 -0.76
C ARG A 37 -6.54 -5.99 -1.19
N ARG A 38 -5.27 -5.68 -1.38
CA ARG A 38 -4.25 -6.70 -1.72
C ARG A 38 -4.10 -7.79 -0.67
N TYR A 39 -4.54 -7.54 0.56
CA TYR A 39 -4.52 -8.49 1.69
C TYR A 39 -5.87 -9.15 1.96
N PHE A 40 -6.88 -8.85 1.17
CA PHE A 40 -8.17 -9.54 1.26
C PHE A 40 -8.02 -11.00 0.85
N PRO A 41 -8.89 -11.91 1.36
CA PRO A 41 -9.02 -13.26 0.84
C PRO A 41 -9.27 -13.28 -0.67
N MET A 42 -8.86 -14.35 -1.34
CA MET A 42 -8.97 -14.44 -2.81
C MET A 42 -10.41 -14.30 -3.30
N GLU A 43 -11.34 -14.83 -2.54
CA GLU A 43 -12.78 -14.79 -2.80
C GLU A 43 -13.33 -13.36 -2.87
N LEU A 44 -12.69 -12.43 -2.12
CA LEU A 44 -13.06 -11.03 -2.10
C LEU A 44 -12.27 -10.18 -3.11
N LYS A 45 -11.16 -10.69 -3.64
CA LYS A 45 -10.33 -9.97 -4.64
C LYS A 45 -10.94 -10.00 -6.04
N SER A 46 -11.57 -11.11 -6.41
CA SER A 46 -11.85 -11.43 -7.81
C SER A 46 -13.16 -10.83 -8.33
N HIS A 47 -14.16 -10.52 -7.50
CA HIS A 47 -15.52 -10.26 -7.99
C HIS A 47 -16.24 -9.05 -7.38
N ASN A 48 -15.57 -8.23 -6.58
CA ASN A 48 -16.27 -7.16 -5.89
C ASN A 48 -16.24 -5.84 -6.68
N PHE A 49 -16.89 -5.83 -7.84
CA PHE A 49 -17.10 -4.62 -8.65
C PHE A 49 -18.00 -3.58 -7.95
N HIS A 50 -18.71 -3.99 -6.88
CA HIS A 50 -19.56 -3.10 -6.11
C HIS A 50 -18.79 -1.90 -5.52
N ASP A 51 -17.54 -2.10 -5.16
CA ASP A 51 -16.68 -1.06 -4.59
C ASP A 51 -15.85 -0.29 -5.64
N VAL A 52 -16.21 -0.41 -6.91
CA VAL A 52 -15.60 0.39 -7.99
C VAL A 52 -16.63 1.39 -8.50
N LEU A 53 -16.34 2.66 -8.33
CA LEU A 53 -17.22 3.77 -8.72
C LEU A 53 -16.52 4.67 -9.76
N SER A 54 -17.32 5.26 -10.66
CA SER A 54 -16.80 6.22 -11.62
C SER A 54 -16.72 7.61 -11.00
N LEU A 55 -15.53 8.21 -11.01
CA LEU A 55 -15.29 9.59 -10.60
C LEU A 55 -14.60 10.37 -11.73
N CYS A 56 -14.97 11.63 -11.94
CA CYS A 56 -14.15 12.51 -12.75
C CYS A 56 -12.84 12.86 -12.01
N ALA A 57 -11.82 13.29 -12.73
CA ALA A 57 -10.50 13.55 -12.16
C ALA A 57 -10.54 14.49 -10.94
N ASN A 58 -11.34 15.55 -11.00
CA ASN A 58 -11.44 16.52 -9.91
C ASN A 58 -12.07 15.93 -8.63
N CYS A 59 -13.16 15.17 -8.78
CA CYS A 59 -13.81 14.52 -7.63
C CYS A 59 -12.91 13.41 -7.05
N HIS A 60 -12.20 12.67 -7.91
CA HIS A 60 -11.24 11.65 -7.49
C HIS A 60 -10.11 12.25 -6.66
N ASP A 61 -9.44 13.28 -7.19
CA ASP A 61 -8.36 13.99 -6.49
C ASP A 61 -8.82 14.60 -5.15
N SER A 62 -10.01 15.15 -5.13
CA SER A 62 -10.59 15.72 -3.90
C SER A 62 -10.81 14.64 -2.83
N TYR A 63 -11.33 13.49 -3.24
CA TYR A 63 -11.57 12.38 -2.31
C TYR A 63 -10.29 11.67 -1.86
N GLU A 64 -9.29 11.49 -2.74
CA GLU A 64 -8.02 10.83 -2.35
C GLU A 64 -7.34 11.53 -1.16
N ARG A 65 -7.43 12.86 -1.07
CA ARG A 65 -6.92 13.60 0.11
C ARG A 65 -7.65 13.20 1.38
N LYS A 66 -8.96 13.02 1.33
CA LYS A 66 -9.76 12.55 2.47
C LYS A 66 -9.49 11.10 2.82
N ALA A 67 -9.29 10.28 1.79
CA ALA A 67 -8.86 8.89 1.97
C ALA A 67 -7.48 8.80 2.65
N ASP A 68 -6.56 9.71 2.32
CA ASP A 68 -5.25 9.78 2.99
C ASP A 68 -5.37 10.20 4.46
N ASP A 69 -6.30 11.10 4.80
CA ASP A 69 -6.60 11.45 6.20
C ASP A 69 -7.06 10.22 7.00
N LEU A 70 -7.95 9.39 6.43
CA LEU A 70 -8.39 8.14 7.09
C LEU A 70 -7.25 7.11 7.17
N LYS A 71 -6.42 6.97 6.12
CA LYS A 71 -5.23 6.10 6.17
C LYS A 71 -4.27 6.53 7.28
N ASN A 72 -4.07 7.83 7.48
CA ASN A 72 -3.22 8.35 8.56
C ASN A 72 -3.82 7.99 9.94
N LYS A 73 -5.12 8.17 10.14
CA LYS A 73 -5.81 7.77 11.39
C LYS A 73 -5.67 6.28 11.68
N LEU A 74 -5.80 5.43 10.65
CA LEU A 74 -5.55 3.99 10.79
C LEU A 74 -4.07 3.72 11.13
N GLY A 75 -3.15 4.51 10.54
CA GLY A 75 -1.73 4.46 10.86
C GLY A 75 -1.44 4.77 12.32
N GLU A 76 -2.05 5.79 12.88
CA GLU A 76 -1.95 6.15 14.30
C GLU A 76 -2.55 5.06 15.19
N THR A 77 -3.76 4.56 14.83
CA THR A 77 -4.45 3.51 15.59
C THR A 77 -3.64 2.22 15.70
N TYR A 78 -3.00 1.82 14.61
CA TYR A 78 -2.25 0.57 14.53
C TYR A 78 -0.73 0.73 14.65
N ASN A 79 -0.27 1.95 14.93
CA ASN A 79 1.14 2.31 15.09
C ASN A 79 1.99 1.90 13.88
N ILE A 80 1.54 2.26 12.68
CA ILE A 80 2.24 1.99 11.41
C ILE A 80 2.13 3.17 10.46
N PRO A 81 3.21 3.86 10.08
CA PRO A 81 3.17 4.96 9.14
C PRO A 81 2.76 4.51 7.73
N LEU A 82 2.21 5.42 6.90
CA LEU A 82 1.77 5.12 5.53
C LEU A 82 2.87 4.48 4.68
N ASN A 83 4.11 4.92 4.85
CA ASN A 83 5.27 4.36 4.13
C ASN A 83 5.72 2.99 4.66
N GLY A 84 5.04 2.49 5.70
CA GLY A 84 5.41 1.25 6.38
C GLY A 84 6.70 1.39 7.20
N GLU A 85 7.09 0.30 7.83
CA GLU A 85 8.32 0.22 8.64
C GLU A 85 9.31 -0.77 8.04
N ILE A 86 10.59 -0.42 8.18
CA ILE A 86 11.69 -1.36 7.91
C ILE A 86 12.00 -2.05 9.23
N CYS A 87 12.04 -3.39 9.25
CA CYS A 87 12.45 -4.12 10.46
C CYS A 87 13.84 -3.68 10.90
N ASP A 88 14.05 -3.54 12.22
CA ASP A 88 15.29 -2.97 12.78
C ASP A 88 16.54 -3.77 12.39
N ASP A 89 16.44 -5.10 12.40
CA ASP A 89 17.54 -5.99 11.95
C ASP A 89 17.95 -5.74 10.50
N SER A 90 17.01 -5.33 9.65
CA SER A 90 17.29 -5.00 8.25
C SER A 90 17.88 -3.61 8.09
N LYS A 91 17.55 -2.65 8.95
CA LYS A 91 18.07 -1.26 8.88
C LYS A 91 19.58 -1.22 9.08
N GLU A 92 20.07 -1.93 10.10
CA GLU A 92 21.51 -2.00 10.36
C GLU A 92 22.25 -2.66 9.21
N MET A 93 21.81 -3.83 8.76
CA MET A 93 22.42 -4.54 7.64
C MET A 93 22.49 -3.67 6.38
N ILE A 94 21.37 -2.98 6.01
CA ILE A 94 21.32 -2.05 4.88
C ILE A 94 22.37 -0.94 5.05
N THR A 95 22.49 -0.41 6.26
CA THR A 95 23.46 0.65 6.56
C THR A 95 24.87 0.16 6.30
N TYR A 96 25.25 -1.03 6.76
CA TYR A 96 26.60 -1.57 6.54
C TYR A 96 26.87 -1.96 5.09
N VAL A 97 25.87 -2.45 4.36
CA VAL A 97 25.97 -2.68 2.91
C VAL A 97 26.24 -1.36 2.19
N LYS A 98 25.47 -0.29 2.49
CA LYS A 98 25.68 1.05 1.90
C LYS A 98 27.07 1.62 2.24
N ILE A 99 27.51 1.47 3.48
CA ILE A 99 28.85 1.89 3.90
C ILE A 99 29.92 1.13 3.11
N SER A 100 29.76 -0.18 2.91
CA SER A 100 30.70 -0.98 2.16
C SER A 100 30.80 -0.58 0.69
N ILE A 101 29.66 -0.28 0.06
CA ILE A 101 29.58 0.26 -1.30
C ILE A 101 30.31 1.62 -1.37
N ALA A 102 30.06 2.52 -0.43
CA ALA A 102 30.70 3.83 -0.40
C ALA A 102 32.23 3.74 -0.21
N LEU A 103 32.70 2.79 0.62
CA LEU A 103 34.14 2.57 0.83
C LEU A 103 34.84 1.93 -0.37
N LEU A 104 34.11 1.25 -1.25
CA LEU A 104 34.63 0.64 -2.49
C LEU A 104 34.61 1.60 -3.67
N ASN A 105 33.79 2.64 -3.62
CA ASN A 105 33.65 3.59 -4.71
C ASN A 105 34.81 4.60 -4.72
N PRO A 106 35.69 4.60 -5.75
CA PRO A 106 36.83 5.50 -5.85
C PRO A 106 36.41 6.97 -6.08
N ASP A 107 35.23 7.21 -6.61
CA ASP A 107 34.75 8.57 -6.94
C ASP A 107 34.23 9.32 -5.70
N ILE A 108 34.05 8.64 -4.56
CA ILE A 108 33.58 9.26 -3.32
C ILE A 108 34.79 9.63 -2.44
N ASN A 109 35.06 10.92 -2.31
CA ASN A 109 36.09 11.41 -1.41
C ASN A 109 35.60 11.43 0.04
N ILE A 110 35.95 10.43 0.84
CA ILE A 110 35.58 10.33 2.26
C ILE A 110 36.79 10.71 3.13
N PRO A 111 36.66 11.64 4.07
CA PRO A 111 37.75 11.99 4.99
C PRO A 111 38.29 10.76 5.73
N LYS A 112 39.61 10.63 5.89
CA LYS A 112 40.29 9.46 6.50
C LYS A 112 39.74 9.09 7.88
N VAL A 113 39.43 10.10 8.72
CA VAL A 113 38.81 9.87 10.04
C VAL A 113 37.47 9.14 9.91
N LYS A 114 36.62 9.54 8.97
CA LYS A 114 35.31 8.94 8.72
C LYS A 114 35.45 7.53 8.14
N VAL A 115 36.42 7.30 7.24
CA VAL A 115 36.74 5.96 6.70
C VAL A 115 37.10 5.00 7.84
N ASN A 116 37.94 5.42 8.79
CA ASN A 116 38.36 4.60 9.92
C ASN A 116 37.16 4.26 10.83
N LEU A 117 36.28 5.23 11.10
CA LEU A 117 35.05 5.00 11.88
C LEU A 117 34.11 4.02 11.17
N MET A 118 33.92 4.20 9.87
CA MET A 118 33.08 3.30 9.05
C MET A 118 33.61 1.87 9.06
N LYS A 119 34.94 1.71 8.86
CA LYS A 119 35.60 0.39 8.93
C LYS A 119 35.47 -0.23 10.32
N LYS A 120 35.58 0.55 11.40
CA LYS A 120 35.37 0.07 12.75
C LYS A 120 33.95 -0.46 12.93
N LYS A 121 32.93 0.32 12.57
CA LYS A 121 31.52 -0.08 12.67
C LYS A 121 31.22 -1.38 11.93
N ILE A 122 31.76 -1.55 10.70
CA ILE A 122 31.61 -2.82 9.96
C ILE A 122 32.26 -3.98 10.69
N LYS A 123 33.47 -3.78 11.21
CA LYS A 123 34.18 -4.84 11.97
C LYS A 123 33.43 -5.26 13.21
N ASP A 124 32.92 -4.30 13.97
CA ASP A 124 32.18 -4.54 15.20
C ASP A 124 30.89 -5.31 14.92
N TYR A 125 30.12 -4.89 13.90
CA TYR A 125 28.86 -5.53 13.54
C TYR A 125 29.02 -6.96 13.01
N PHE A 126 30.00 -7.21 12.13
CA PHE A 126 30.24 -8.52 11.53
C PHE A 126 31.21 -9.40 12.36
N GLY A 127 31.70 -8.94 13.50
CA GLY A 127 32.64 -9.69 14.35
C GLY A 127 33.98 -10.00 13.66
N ILE A 128 34.43 -9.15 12.71
CA ILE A 128 35.64 -9.41 11.92
C ILE A 128 36.85 -8.58 12.39
N LYS A 129 37.96 -9.28 12.64
CA LYS A 129 39.20 -8.62 13.11
C LYS A 129 39.88 -7.79 12.00
N ARG A 130 39.88 -8.25 10.74
CA ARG A 130 40.52 -7.60 9.62
C ARG A 130 39.55 -7.34 8.50
N LEU A 131 39.44 -6.09 8.03
CA LEU A 131 38.56 -5.67 6.93
C LEU A 131 39.43 -5.30 5.73
N ASP A 132 39.42 -6.13 4.72
CA ASP A 132 40.10 -5.94 3.43
C ASP A 132 39.08 -5.68 2.29
N LYS A 133 39.57 -5.35 1.10
CA LYS A 133 38.74 -5.08 -0.08
C LYS A 133 37.82 -6.25 -0.42
N ARG A 134 38.30 -7.48 -0.36
CA ARG A 134 37.53 -8.70 -0.67
C ARG A 134 36.34 -8.88 0.29
N ARG A 135 36.53 -8.55 1.58
CA ARG A 135 35.45 -8.61 2.57
C ARG A 135 34.41 -7.50 2.36
N LEU A 136 34.86 -6.28 2.03
CA LEU A 136 33.96 -5.19 1.66
C LEU A 136 33.12 -5.56 0.42
N GLU A 137 33.73 -6.18 -0.61
CA GLU A 137 33.02 -6.65 -1.80
C GLU A 137 31.98 -7.74 -1.47
N LYS A 138 32.30 -8.65 -0.55
CA LYS A 138 31.31 -9.63 -0.09
C LYS A 138 30.15 -8.97 0.64
N ILE A 139 30.43 -8.03 1.54
CA ILE A 139 29.39 -7.32 2.31
C ILE A 139 28.52 -6.47 1.37
N SER A 140 29.13 -5.79 0.38
CA SER A 140 28.40 -4.96 -0.58
C SER A 140 27.42 -5.75 -1.46
N LYS A 141 27.64 -7.06 -1.62
CA LYS A 141 26.79 -7.98 -2.40
C LYS A 141 25.74 -8.71 -1.55
N ILE A 142 25.69 -8.47 -0.24
CA ILE A 142 24.66 -9.08 0.60
C ILE A 142 23.30 -8.57 0.11
N GLN A 143 22.47 -9.49 -0.34
CA GLN A 143 21.06 -9.19 -0.64
C GLN A 143 20.37 -8.90 0.68
N THR A 144 20.14 -7.63 0.94
CA THR A 144 19.31 -7.21 2.06
C THR A 144 17.86 -7.39 1.66
N HIS A 145 17.25 -8.49 2.08
CA HIS A 145 15.81 -8.62 2.03
C HIS A 145 15.26 -7.66 3.07
N VAL A 146 14.90 -6.46 2.60
CA VAL A 146 14.19 -5.48 3.42
C VAL A 146 12.80 -6.04 3.68
N ILE A 147 12.63 -6.70 4.82
CA ILE A 147 11.30 -7.06 5.28
C ILE A 147 10.64 -5.75 5.71
N LYS A 148 10.01 -5.11 4.73
CA LYS A 148 9.23 -3.91 4.96
C LYS A 148 7.83 -4.34 5.38
N LYS A 149 7.47 -4.12 6.65
CA LYS A 149 6.06 -4.20 7.05
C LYS A 149 5.34 -3.06 6.38
N THR A 150 4.41 -3.37 5.49
CA THR A 150 3.64 -2.33 4.81
C THR A 150 2.49 -1.89 5.71
N HIS A 151 2.07 -0.62 5.56
CA HIS A 151 0.92 -0.08 6.27
C HIS A 151 -0.32 -0.99 6.13
N GLY A 152 -0.68 -1.35 4.90
CA GLY A 152 -1.85 -2.20 4.66
C GLY A 152 -1.74 -3.59 5.27
N GLU A 153 -0.55 -4.20 5.29
CA GLU A 153 -0.31 -5.50 5.92
C GLU A 153 -0.61 -5.45 7.43
N VAL A 154 -0.03 -4.46 8.13
CA VAL A 154 -0.21 -4.32 9.57
C VAL A 154 -1.64 -4.00 9.92
N VAL A 155 -2.29 -3.06 9.20
CA VAL A 155 -3.70 -2.73 9.43
C VAL A 155 -4.57 -3.97 9.23
N MET A 156 -4.43 -4.65 8.08
CA MET A 156 -5.27 -5.82 7.76
C MET A 156 -5.03 -7.02 8.66
N SER A 157 -3.84 -7.20 9.21
CA SER A 157 -3.58 -8.25 10.20
C SER A 157 -4.29 -8.04 11.54
N LYS A 158 -4.82 -6.84 11.78
CA LYS A 158 -5.53 -6.46 13.02
C LYS A 158 -7.02 -6.18 12.81
N VAL A 159 -7.49 -6.34 11.59
CA VAL A 159 -8.91 -6.23 11.25
C VAL A 159 -9.59 -7.56 11.48
N ASP A 160 -10.46 -7.62 12.48
CA ASP A 160 -11.19 -8.86 12.83
C ASP A 160 -12.31 -9.15 11.85
N ASN A 161 -12.96 -8.12 11.30
CA ASN A 161 -14.11 -8.26 10.40
C ASN A 161 -13.92 -7.40 9.14
N ILE A 162 -13.67 -8.06 8.01
CA ILE A 162 -13.46 -7.41 6.71
C ILE A 162 -14.71 -6.68 6.24
N GLN A 163 -15.92 -7.21 6.49
CA GLN A 163 -17.19 -6.57 6.12
C GLN A 163 -17.31 -5.20 6.81
N THR A 164 -17.08 -5.15 8.12
CA THR A 164 -17.10 -3.90 8.88
C THR A 164 -16.04 -2.91 8.39
N PHE A 165 -14.86 -3.40 8.01
CA PHE A 165 -13.80 -2.56 7.45
C PHE A 165 -14.20 -1.96 6.10
N ILE A 166 -14.85 -2.72 5.24
CA ILE A 166 -15.38 -2.23 3.96
C ILE A 166 -16.51 -1.23 4.18
N GLU A 167 -17.42 -1.51 5.10
CA GLU A 167 -18.51 -0.59 5.45
C GLU A 167 -17.97 0.76 5.98
N MET A 168 -16.92 0.73 6.76
CA MET A 168 -16.22 1.95 7.22
C MET A 168 -15.72 2.78 6.03
N TRP A 169 -15.06 2.17 5.05
CA TRP A 169 -14.60 2.87 3.85
C TRP A 169 -15.75 3.39 2.99
N ARG A 170 -16.84 2.63 2.86
CA ARG A 170 -18.04 3.06 2.13
C ARG A 170 -18.71 4.24 2.82
N SER A 171 -18.84 4.20 4.14
CA SER A 171 -19.37 5.32 4.93
C SER A 171 -18.51 6.56 4.76
N HIS A 172 -17.20 6.42 4.91
CA HIS A 172 -16.26 7.52 4.71
C HIS A 172 -16.35 8.13 3.31
N PHE A 173 -16.54 7.29 2.27
CA PHE A 173 -16.73 7.77 0.91
C PHE A 173 -17.97 8.66 0.79
N LEU A 174 -19.11 8.24 1.36
CA LEU A 174 -20.35 9.03 1.34
C LEU A 174 -20.28 10.30 2.20
N GLU A 175 -19.60 10.25 3.33
CA GLU A 175 -19.43 11.42 4.22
C GLU A 175 -18.66 12.55 3.56
N HIS A 176 -17.76 12.20 2.62
CA HIS A 176 -16.87 13.17 1.96
C HIS A 176 -17.23 13.44 0.50
N ASN A 177 -18.31 12.83 -0.02
CA ASN A 177 -18.82 13.04 -1.37
C ASN A 177 -20.33 13.18 -1.36
N ASP A 178 -20.85 14.28 -1.91
CA ASP A 178 -22.27 14.45 -2.18
C ASP A 178 -22.66 13.63 -3.42
N CYS A 179 -22.81 12.31 -3.23
CA CYS A 179 -23.06 11.35 -4.30
C CYS A 179 -24.50 11.38 -4.77
N LYS A 180 -24.78 12.04 -5.91
CA LYS A 180 -26.13 12.16 -6.51
C LYS A 180 -26.42 11.08 -7.56
N HIS A 181 -25.39 10.35 -8.02
CA HIS A 181 -25.50 9.45 -9.17
C HIS A 181 -24.94 8.05 -8.85
N LEU A 182 -25.14 7.58 -7.62
CA LEU A 182 -24.73 6.22 -7.25
C LEU A 182 -25.57 5.18 -8.01
N PRO A 183 -25.01 4.00 -8.31
CA PRO A 183 -25.78 2.87 -8.81
C PRO A 183 -26.92 2.52 -7.83
N LYS A 184 -28.08 2.15 -8.38
CA LYS A 184 -29.30 1.87 -7.56
C LYS A 184 -29.08 0.80 -6.50
N ASP A 185 -28.25 -0.19 -6.79
CA ASP A 185 -27.97 -1.31 -5.90
C ASP A 185 -26.77 -1.06 -4.98
N TRP A 186 -26.14 0.10 -5.07
CA TRP A 186 -25.00 0.41 -4.23
C TRP A 186 -25.44 0.88 -2.84
N SER A 187 -24.91 0.25 -1.81
CA SER A 187 -25.14 0.69 -0.43
C SER A 187 -23.95 0.35 0.47
N VAL A 188 -23.84 1.07 1.59
CA VAL A 188 -22.80 0.83 2.60
C VAL A 188 -22.87 -0.62 3.12
N LYS A 189 -24.08 -1.11 3.38
CA LYS A 189 -24.33 -2.42 4.02
C LYS A 189 -24.49 -3.59 3.07
N THR A 190 -24.28 -3.39 1.78
CA THR A 190 -24.35 -4.52 0.84
C THR A 190 -23.33 -5.59 1.23
N ASN A 191 -23.83 -6.78 1.54
CA ASN A 191 -23.00 -7.91 1.91
C ASN A 191 -22.07 -8.29 0.75
N ILE A 192 -20.82 -8.58 1.10
CA ILE A 192 -19.89 -9.19 0.16
C ILE A 192 -20.36 -10.64 -0.02
N ARG A 193 -20.89 -10.95 -1.20
CA ARG A 193 -21.25 -12.33 -1.51
C ARG A 193 -19.97 -13.10 -1.79
N ILE A 194 -19.62 -14.00 -0.90
CA ILE A 194 -18.65 -15.06 -1.17
C ILE A 194 -19.39 -16.08 -2.01
N THR A 195 -19.16 -16.11 -3.31
CA THR A 195 -19.63 -17.21 -4.16
C THR A 195 -18.69 -18.39 -3.90
N HIS A 196 -19.16 -19.32 -3.10
CA HIS A 196 -18.58 -20.65 -3.07
C HIS A 196 -18.98 -21.34 -4.38
N GLU A 197 -18.04 -21.48 -5.32
CA GLU A 197 -18.12 -22.48 -6.39
C GLU A 197 -17.55 -23.80 -5.89
#